data_52d2945c1adf735f8d4b0fa503271422
#
_entry.id   52d2945c1adf735f8d4b0fa503271422
#
_cell.length_a   1.000
_cell.length_b   1.000
_cell.length_c   1.000
_cell.angle_alpha   90.00
_cell.angle_beta   90.00
_cell.angle_gamma   90.00
#
_symmetry.space_group_name_H-M   'P 1'
#
loop_
_entity.id
_entity.type
_entity.pdbx_description
1 polymer ?
#
loop_
_entity_poly.entity_id
_entity_poly.type
_entity_poly.pdbx_seq_one_letter_code
_entity_poly.pdbx_strand_id
1 'polypeptide(L)' 'MRILICDDDPLAIEQIHKNLKSFFTYKHIKCPEVISYSCGEDLLNDTGNKDIVFLDIEMPGMN' A
#
# COMPACT_ATOMS: atom_id res chain seq x y z
N MET A 1 2.47 -13.20 -0.87
CA MET A 1 1.44 -12.18 -0.61
C MET A 1 1.93 -10.82 -1.10
N ARG A 2 1.06 -10.05 -1.70
CA ARG A 2 1.36 -8.68 -2.13
C ARG A 2 0.46 -7.70 -1.40
N ILE A 3 1.04 -6.62 -0.90
CA ILE A 3 0.31 -5.55 -0.24
C ILE A 3 0.45 -4.30 -1.10
N LEU A 4 -0.66 -3.67 -1.44
CA LEU A 4 -0.67 -2.46 -2.25
C LEU A 4 -1.16 -1.28 -1.43
N ILE A 5 -0.52 -0.13 -1.63
CA ILE A 5 -0.86 1.11 -0.95
C ILE A 5 -1.18 2.15 -2.02
N CYS A 6 -2.32 2.82 -1.90
CA CYS A 6 -2.69 3.88 -2.82
C CYS A 6 -3.03 5.13 -2.03
N ASP A 7 -2.21 6.15 -2.15
CA ASP A 7 -2.36 7.42 -1.45
C ASP A 7 -1.62 8.50 -2.24
N ASP A 8 -2.17 9.70 -2.30
CA ASP A 8 -1.53 10.82 -3.00
C ASP A 8 -0.52 11.55 -2.12
N ASP A 9 -0.43 11.21 -0.83
CA ASP A 9 0.52 11.80 0.10
C ASP A 9 1.72 10.87 0.31
N PRO A 10 2.92 11.23 -0.18
CA PRO A 10 4.09 10.37 -0.03
C PRO A 10 4.49 10.14 1.43
N LEU A 11 4.18 11.08 2.33
CA LEU A 11 4.48 10.89 3.75
C LEU A 11 3.58 9.82 4.36
N ALA A 12 2.32 9.76 3.94
CA ALA A 12 1.41 8.72 4.39
C ALA A 12 1.86 7.34 3.90
N ILE A 13 2.30 7.25 2.65
CA ILE A 13 2.83 6.02 2.08
C ILE A 13 4.05 5.54 2.88
N GLU A 14 4.97 6.46 3.17
CA GLU A 14 6.17 6.12 3.95
C GLU A 14 5.80 5.61 5.34
N GLN A 15 4.84 6.25 5.99
CA GLN A 15 4.39 5.84 7.32
C GLN A 15 3.79 4.44 7.32
N ILE A 16 2.98 4.13 6.31
CA ILE A 16 2.37 2.81 6.18
C ILE A 16 3.46 1.74 5.93
N HIS A 17 4.44 2.05 5.07
CA HIS A 17 5.57 1.14 4.84
C HIS A 17 6.31 0.83 6.14
N LYS A 18 6.61 1.85 6.93
CA LYS A 18 7.31 1.68 8.21
C LYS A 18 6.51 0.82 9.17
N ASN A 19 5.21 1.09 9.27
CA ASN A 19 4.33 0.35 10.17
C ASN A 19 4.22 -1.12 9.77
N LEU A 20 4.10 -1.40 8.48
CA LEU A 20 4.05 -2.76 7.99
C LEU A 20 5.34 -3.51 8.26
N LYS A 21 6.48 -2.88 7.97
CA LYS A 21 7.78 -3.49 8.21
C LYS A 21 7.98 -3.82 9.68
N SER A 22 7.62 -2.89 10.56
CA SER A 22 7.72 -3.09 12.01
C SER A 22 6.83 -4.23 12.48
N PHE A 23 5.61 -4.29 11.96
CA PHE A 23 4.66 -5.35 12.31
C PHE A 23 5.21 -6.73 11.95
N PHE A 24 5.67 -6.90 10.72
CA PHE A 24 6.18 -8.20 10.27
C PHE A 24 7.47 -8.58 10.99
N THR A 25 8.33 -7.60 11.30
CA THR A 25 9.53 -7.85 12.09
C THR A 25 9.15 -8.30 13.52
N TYR A 26 8.19 -7.64 14.14
CA TYR A 26 7.72 -7.99 15.47
C TYR A 26 7.15 -9.41 15.52
N LYS A 27 6.43 -9.82 14.47
CA LYS A 27 5.83 -11.15 14.39
C LYS A 27 6.82 -12.21 13.92
N HIS A 28 8.06 -11.85 13.63
CA HIS A 28 9.08 -12.78 13.10
C HIS A 28 8.62 -13.44 11.79
N ILE A 29 7.88 -12.71 10.97
CA ILE A 29 7.39 -13.17 9.67
C ILE A 29 8.09 -12.35 8.59
N LYS A 30 8.47 -13.00 7.48
CA LYS A 30 9.08 -12.30 6.35
C LYS A 30 8.09 -11.26 5.81
N CYS A 31 8.54 -10.02 5.65
CA CYS A 31 7.72 -8.96 5.10
C CYS A 31 7.35 -9.28 3.64
N PRO A 32 6.07 -9.27 3.29
CA PRO A 32 5.67 -9.49 1.90
C PRO A 32 6.04 -8.31 1.01
N GLU A 33 5.88 -8.49 -0.29
CA GLU A 33 6.11 -7.42 -1.25
C GLU A 33 5.10 -6.30 -1.03
N VAL A 34 5.59 -5.07 -0.87
CA VAL A 34 4.75 -3.89 -0.67
C VAL A 34 4.97 -2.93 -1.83
N ILE A 35 3.91 -2.58 -2.53
CA ILE A 35 3.94 -1.71 -3.71
C ILE A 35 3.05 -0.51 -3.44
N SER A 36 3.52 0.69 -3.78
CA SER A 36 2.75 1.91 -3.57
C SER A 36 2.45 2.61 -4.89
N TYR A 37 1.28 3.22 -4.96
CA TYR A 37 0.83 4.03 -6.09
C TYR A 37 0.33 5.36 -5.58
N SER A 38 0.52 6.42 -6.37
CA SER A 38 0.08 7.77 -6.02
C SER A 38 -1.33 8.08 -6.51
N CYS A 39 -1.91 7.23 -7.34
CA CYS A 39 -3.29 7.41 -7.80
C CYS A 39 -3.99 6.07 -7.98
N GLY A 40 -5.32 6.11 -7.89
CA GLY A 40 -6.12 4.89 -7.99
C GLY A 40 -6.09 4.26 -9.38
N GLU A 41 -5.90 5.08 -10.42
CA GLU A 41 -5.81 4.57 -11.79
C GLU A 41 -4.63 3.63 -11.96
N ASP A 42 -3.46 4.01 -11.43
CA ASP A 42 -2.27 3.17 -11.48
C ASP A 42 -2.48 1.88 -10.69
N LEU A 43 -3.15 1.96 -9.56
CA LEU A 43 -3.50 0.78 -8.76
C LEU A 43 -4.37 -0.19 -9.55
N LEU A 44 -5.38 0.34 -10.25
CA LEU A 44 -6.29 -0.47 -11.05
C LEU A 44 -5.60 -1.12 -12.25
N ASN A 45 -4.57 -0.46 -12.78
CA ASN A 45 -3.81 -0.98 -13.91
C ASN A 45 -2.81 -2.06 -13.50
N ASP A 46 -2.58 -2.25 -12.20
CA ASP A 46 -1.71 -3.33 -11.73
C ASP A 46 -2.43 -4.66 -11.92
N THR A 47 -1.84 -5.54 -12.71
CA THR A 47 -2.43 -6.83 -13.05
C THR A 47 -1.98 -7.96 -12.12
N GLY A 48 -1.11 -7.67 -11.15
CA GLY A 48 -0.65 -8.66 -10.19
C GLY A 48 -1.66 -8.95 -9.09
N ASN A 49 -1.32 -9.86 -8.21
CA ASN A 49 -2.18 -10.21 -7.08
C ASN A 49 -2.33 -9.01 -6.13
N LYS A 50 -3.55 -8.81 -5.65
CA LYS A 50 -3.87 -7.75 -4.72
C LYS A 50 -4.47 -8.37 -3.46
N ASP A 51 -3.59 -8.95 -2.63
CA ASP A 51 -4.04 -9.66 -1.42
C ASP A 51 -4.55 -8.69 -0.36
N ILE A 52 -3.85 -7.56 -0.17
CA ILE A 52 -4.27 -6.51 0.75
C ILE A 52 -4.08 -5.17 0.04
N VAL A 53 -5.07 -4.29 0.14
CA VAL A 53 -5.01 -2.96 -0.45
C VAL A 53 -5.35 -1.92 0.61
N PHE A 54 -4.44 -0.97 0.83
CA PHE A 54 -4.70 0.21 1.65
C PHE A 54 -5.07 1.35 0.70
N LEU A 55 -6.28 1.85 0.80
CA LEU A 55 -6.80 2.87 -0.10
C LEU A 55 -7.22 4.10 0.68
N ASP A 56 -6.70 5.27 0.28
CA ASP A 56 -7.13 6.55 0.83
C ASP A 56 -8.41 6.99 0.12
N ILE A 57 -9.52 6.98 0.84
CA ILE A 57 -10.84 7.32 0.29
C ILE A 57 -11.02 8.81 0.07
N GLU A 58 -10.13 9.64 0.61
CA GLU A 58 -10.18 11.09 0.43
C GLU A 58 -9.36 11.56 -0.77
N MET A 59 -8.76 10.62 -1.50
CA MET A 59 -7.93 10.94 -2.65
C MET A 59 -8.76 11.61 -3.75
N PRO A 60 -8.28 12.74 -4.30
CA PRO A 60 -8.98 13.41 -5.39
C PRO A 60 -9.22 12.47 -6.58
N GLY A 61 -10.43 12.50 -7.12
CA GLY A 61 -10.79 11.67 -8.26
C GLY A 61 -11.25 10.28 -7.94
N MET A 62 -11.27 9.91 -6.67
CA MET A 62 -11.67 8.56 -6.23
C MET A 62 -13.08 8.52 -5.64
N ASN A 63 -13.72 9.65 -5.53
CA ASN A 63 -15.07 9.73 -4.97
C ASN A 63 -16.13 9.60 -6.06
#